data_b1b8ee49ea1f208a3cafe03d40128ff6
#
_entry.id   b1b8ee49ea1f208a3cafe03d40128ff6
#
_cell.length_a   1.000
_cell.length_b   1.000
_cell.length_c   1.000
_cell.angle_alpha   90.00
_cell.angle_beta   90.00
_cell.angle_gamma   90.00
#
_symmetry.space_group_name_H-M   'P 1'
#
loop_
_entity.id
_entity.type
_entity.pdbx_description
1 polymer ?
#
loop_
_entity_poly.entity_id
_entity_poly.type
_entity_poly.pdbx_seq_one_letter_code
_entity_poly.pdbx_strand_id
1 'polypeptide(L)'
;MSDILSILFGLCLYFLLFLPTSYAICWWAGPFDFRRRSAFFRLCVAQGFSFAVTPYLLFLAYRWAMPWLIVLLAAAGLALMTKTLGRARWRHLKPALILLLVATGLALAAVTDWTIGTRTYLSVTAWDYAKHVAVTHALGADRVPPLNPSFAPGHAIPLFYYYFWFLTSSAVEIISRGWVSARHAVTAGVIYNALSLLAAMVVSAWILFPGPRRRNRSRVYMALGLLMVSGLDLIPFLITLVRRLVEGKLFVAGWLPGSLGWWNEQVTNWPATALWVPHHTAAFVVLWLLFWDAAMEADAPLRQRWPLVLFRAFALVSMLGMSVWLGLLAGTTFAVWIMQQAFRREWRSVKDWVAAGWVCWREFSCSRLPWTSCAPRGLLPGRWP
;
A
#
# COMPACT_ATOMS: atom_id res chain seq x y z
N MET A 1 -17.74 -21.74 0.08
CA MET A 1 -17.01 -21.17 1.25
C MET A 1 -17.73 -19.86 1.61
N SER A 2 -17.92 -19.54 2.89
CA SER A 2 -18.52 -18.25 3.22
C SER A 2 -17.61 -17.10 2.71
N ASP A 3 -18.19 -15.97 2.29
CA ASP A 3 -17.44 -14.80 1.79
C ASP A 3 -16.35 -14.37 2.78
N ILE A 4 -16.63 -14.43 4.07
CA ILE A 4 -15.67 -14.10 5.13
C ILE A 4 -14.44 -15.02 5.08
N LEU A 5 -14.63 -16.33 4.91
CA LEU A 5 -13.51 -17.27 4.83
C LEU A 5 -12.65 -17.02 3.58
N SER A 6 -13.29 -16.68 2.44
CA SER A 6 -12.56 -16.33 1.22
C SER A 6 -11.75 -15.05 1.38
N ILE A 7 -12.30 -14.02 2.06
CA ILE A 7 -11.58 -12.78 2.37
C ILE A 7 -10.41 -13.06 3.32
N LEU A 8 -10.62 -13.83 4.39
CA LEU A 8 -9.56 -14.18 5.34
C LEU A 8 -8.46 -15.00 4.68
N PHE A 9 -8.81 -15.94 3.79
CA PHE A 9 -7.82 -16.69 3.02
C PHE A 9 -7.05 -15.78 2.06
N GLY A 10 -7.74 -14.87 1.37
CA GLY A 10 -7.10 -13.83 0.57
C GLY A 10 -6.14 -12.96 1.38
N LEU A 11 -6.54 -12.54 2.57
CA LEU A 11 -5.69 -11.77 3.49
C LEU A 11 -4.45 -12.57 3.93
N CYS A 12 -4.60 -13.86 4.23
CA CYS A 12 -3.46 -14.74 4.51
C CYS A 12 -2.49 -14.80 3.33
N LEU A 13 -3.01 -14.89 2.08
CA LEU A 13 -2.17 -14.86 0.88
C LEU A 13 -1.44 -13.52 0.73
N TYR A 14 -2.08 -12.38 1.01
CA TYR A 14 -1.41 -11.09 1.05
C TYR A 14 -0.23 -11.07 2.01
N PHE A 15 -0.43 -11.55 3.24
CA PHE A 15 0.66 -11.65 4.22
C PHE A 15 1.76 -12.62 3.81
N LEU A 16 1.42 -13.74 3.21
CA LEU A 16 2.40 -14.74 2.77
C LEU A 16 3.20 -14.30 1.54
N LEU A 17 2.60 -13.52 0.64
CA LEU A 17 3.26 -13.09 -0.59
C LEU A 17 4.01 -11.76 -0.42
N PHE A 18 3.36 -10.75 0.14
CA PHE A 18 3.87 -9.38 0.06
C PHE A 18 4.71 -8.96 1.26
N LEU A 19 4.37 -9.38 2.47
CA LEU A 19 5.17 -9.04 3.65
C LEU A 19 6.59 -9.65 3.60
N PRO A 20 6.77 -10.96 3.29
CA PRO A 20 8.12 -11.53 3.18
C PRO A 20 8.91 -10.96 2.01
N THR A 21 8.26 -10.73 0.86
CA THR A 21 8.91 -10.09 -0.30
C THR A 21 9.42 -8.70 0.07
N SER A 22 8.56 -7.87 0.67
CA SER A 22 8.96 -6.54 1.13
C SER A 22 10.06 -6.60 2.20
N TYR A 23 9.99 -7.57 3.12
CA TYR A 23 11.03 -7.76 4.13
C TYR A 23 12.39 -8.06 3.51
N ALA A 24 12.44 -8.94 2.51
CA ALA A 24 13.68 -9.25 1.79
C ALA A 24 14.24 -8.04 1.05
N ILE A 25 13.37 -7.27 0.38
CA ILE A 25 13.75 -6.04 -0.32
C ILE A 25 14.28 -5.00 0.67
N CYS A 26 13.57 -4.76 1.78
CA CYS A 26 14.04 -3.85 2.83
C CYS A 26 15.34 -4.33 3.49
N TRP A 27 15.52 -5.63 3.65
CA TRP A 27 16.78 -6.19 4.15
C TRP A 27 17.94 -5.93 3.20
N TRP A 28 17.70 -6.05 1.90
CA TRP A 28 18.72 -5.80 0.87
C TRP A 28 19.02 -4.30 0.73
N ALA A 29 17.99 -3.47 0.64
CA ALA A 29 18.10 -2.04 0.39
C ALA A 29 18.54 -1.23 1.63
N GLY A 30 18.13 -1.64 2.82
CA GLY A 30 18.52 -1.04 4.09
C GLY A 30 17.83 0.25 4.48
N PRO A 31 16.55 0.55 4.05
CA PRO A 31 15.87 1.77 4.48
C PRO A 31 15.80 1.84 6.00
N PHE A 32 15.90 3.03 6.58
CA PHE A 32 15.88 3.25 8.05
C PHE A 32 16.96 2.47 8.82
N ASP A 33 18.10 2.11 8.25
CA ASP A 33 19.04 1.18 8.89
C ASP A 33 18.41 -0.18 9.23
N PHE A 34 17.56 -0.71 8.37
CA PHE A 34 16.65 -1.83 8.58
C PHE A 34 17.27 -3.01 9.35
N ARG A 35 18.49 -3.40 8.98
CA ARG A 35 19.18 -4.58 9.57
C ARG A 35 19.50 -4.41 11.05
N ARG A 36 19.68 -3.16 11.51
CA ARG A 36 20.06 -2.82 12.90
C ARG A 36 18.86 -2.59 13.80
N ARG A 37 17.64 -2.48 13.24
CA ARG A 37 16.41 -2.20 13.97
C ARG A 37 15.85 -3.44 14.68
N SER A 38 14.98 -3.20 15.67
CA SER A 38 14.26 -4.27 16.37
C SER A 38 13.37 -5.07 15.41
N ALA A 39 13.10 -6.35 15.74
CA ALA A 39 12.24 -7.21 14.94
C ALA A 39 10.86 -6.58 14.65
N PHE A 40 10.24 -5.98 15.67
CA PHE A 40 8.93 -5.32 15.53
C PHE A 40 9.00 -4.14 14.56
N PHE A 41 9.99 -3.25 14.69
CA PHE A 41 10.17 -2.12 13.78
C PHE A 41 10.40 -2.59 12.35
N ARG A 42 11.20 -3.64 12.14
CA ARG A 42 11.43 -4.24 10.81
C ARG A 42 10.13 -4.77 10.19
N LEU A 43 9.28 -5.42 10.98
CA LEU A 43 7.98 -5.89 10.49
C LEU A 43 7.07 -4.73 10.10
N CYS A 44 7.02 -3.65 10.90
CA CYS A 44 6.24 -2.45 10.57
C CYS A 44 6.76 -1.76 9.30
N VAL A 45 8.08 -1.60 9.15
CA VAL A 45 8.68 -1.04 7.93
C VAL A 45 8.40 -1.91 6.71
N ALA A 46 8.56 -3.23 6.82
CA ALA A 46 8.27 -4.15 5.72
C ALA A 46 6.78 -4.15 5.35
N GLN A 47 5.88 -4.11 6.33
CA GLN A 47 4.44 -4.00 6.09
C GLN A 47 4.09 -2.67 5.41
N GLY A 48 4.63 -1.55 5.89
CA GLY A 48 4.38 -0.24 5.30
C GLY A 48 4.93 -0.12 3.87
N PHE A 49 6.11 -0.68 3.60
CA PHE A 49 6.71 -0.70 2.26
C PHE A 49 6.25 -1.86 1.37
N SER A 50 5.25 -2.65 1.76
CA SER A 50 4.79 -3.78 0.95
C SER A 50 4.29 -3.37 -0.44
N PHE A 51 3.82 -2.14 -0.60
CA PHE A 51 3.42 -1.56 -1.90
C PHE A 51 4.53 -0.70 -2.55
N ALA A 52 5.72 -0.61 -1.95
CA ALA A 52 6.78 0.25 -2.50
C ALA A 52 7.40 -0.32 -3.79
N VAL A 53 7.75 -1.59 -3.78
CA VAL A 53 8.45 -2.23 -4.91
C VAL A 53 7.63 -3.37 -5.52
N THR A 54 6.82 -4.04 -4.71
CA THR A 54 6.06 -5.23 -5.13
C THR A 54 5.13 -4.99 -6.32
N PRO A 55 4.37 -3.87 -6.43
CA PRO A 55 3.53 -3.62 -7.61
C PRO A 55 4.34 -3.50 -8.90
N TYR A 56 5.51 -2.88 -8.85
CA TYR A 56 6.39 -2.79 -10.01
C TYR A 56 6.99 -4.16 -10.39
N LEU A 57 7.40 -4.97 -9.41
CA LEU A 57 7.85 -6.33 -9.67
C LEU A 57 6.74 -7.20 -10.28
N LEU A 58 5.51 -7.06 -9.81
CA LEU A 58 4.36 -7.72 -10.42
C LEU A 58 4.11 -7.22 -11.83
N PHE A 59 4.19 -5.90 -12.08
CA PHE A 59 4.10 -5.36 -13.43
C PHE A 59 5.09 -6.03 -14.38
N LEU A 60 6.36 -6.15 -13.99
CA LEU A 60 7.37 -6.86 -14.78
C LEU A 60 7.05 -8.35 -14.94
N ALA A 61 6.63 -9.02 -13.87
CA ALA A 61 6.27 -10.43 -13.89
C ALA A 61 5.08 -10.71 -14.84
N TYR A 62 4.04 -9.88 -14.81
CA TYR A 62 2.91 -9.98 -15.73
C TYR A 62 3.32 -9.68 -17.18
N ARG A 63 4.20 -8.68 -17.38
CA ARG A 63 4.74 -8.38 -18.71
C ARG A 63 5.48 -9.56 -19.33
N TRP A 64 6.11 -10.40 -18.53
CA TRP A 64 6.83 -11.60 -18.97
C TRP A 64 6.02 -12.89 -18.82
N ALA A 65 4.72 -12.79 -18.55
CA ALA A 65 3.82 -13.92 -18.31
C ALA A 65 4.31 -14.87 -17.18
N MET A 66 4.95 -14.30 -16.15
CA MET A 66 5.51 -15.03 -15.00
C MET A 66 4.94 -14.51 -13.65
N PRO A 67 3.59 -14.43 -13.46
CA PRO A 67 3.02 -13.88 -12.23
C PRO A 67 3.42 -14.68 -10.98
N TRP A 68 3.76 -15.96 -11.12
CA TRP A 68 4.22 -16.85 -10.06
C TRP A 68 5.62 -16.48 -9.50
N LEU A 69 6.38 -15.59 -10.16
CA LEU A 69 7.69 -15.13 -9.67
C LEU A 69 7.60 -14.53 -8.27
N ILE A 70 6.47 -13.89 -7.93
CA ILE A 70 6.24 -13.35 -6.59
C ILE A 70 6.27 -14.44 -5.51
N VAL A 71 5.86 -15.67 -5.82
CA VAL A 71 5.89 -16.80 -4.88
C VAL A 71 7.32 -17.18 -4.52
N LEU A 72 8.23 -17.16 -5.51
CA LEU A 72 9.66 -17.44 -5.27
C LEU A 72 10.29 -16.34 -4.41
N LEU A 73 9.99 -15.08 -4.70
CA LEU A 73 10.46 -13.95 -3.90
C LEU A 73 9.92 -14.01 -2.47
N ALA A 74 8.65 -14.37 -2.31
CA ALA A 74 8.01 -14.55 -1.00
C ALA A 74 8.65 -15.70 -0.21
N ALA A 75 8.93 -16.84 -0.85
CA ALA A 75 9.59 -17.98 -0.23
C ALA A 75 11.00 -17.60 0.26
N ALA A 76 11.80 -16.94 -0.57
CA ALA A 76 13.11 -16.43 -0.20
C ALA A 76 13.02 -15.42 0.96
N GLY A 77 12.03 -14.52 0.90
CA GLY A 77 11.76 -13.54 1.96
C GLY A 77 11.34 -14.21 3.26
N LEU A 78 10.50 -15.25 3.21
CA LEU A 78 10.07 -15.99 4.39
C LEU A 78 11.24 -16.73 5.05
N ALA A 79 12.12 -17.37 4.25
CA ALA A 79 13.33 -18.00 4.74
C ALA A 79 14.27 -16.98 5.43
N LEU A 80 14.38 -15.76 4.87
CA LEU A 80 15.15 -14.68 5.48
C LEU A 80 14.49 -14.18 6.78
N MET A 81 13.16 -14.02 6.79
CA MET A 81 12.40 -13.62 7.98
C MET A 81 12.59 -14.63 9.11
N THR A 82 12.41 -15.92 8.85
CA THR A 82 12.59 -16.98 9.87
C THR A 82 14.00 -16.97 10.44
N LYS A 83 15.02 -16.84 9.59
CA LYS A 83 16.41 -16.74 10.01
C LYS A 83 16.70 -15.52 10.90
N THR A 84 16.10 -14.36 10.56
CA THR A 84 16.45 -13.08 11.20
C THR A 84 15.52 -12.68 12.33
N LEU A 85 14.30 -13.20 12.36
CA LEU A 85 13.29 -12.96 13.42
C LEU A 85 13.22 -14.09 14.44
N GLY A 86 13.76 -15.29 14.17
CA GLY A 86 13.61 -16.50 15.00
C GLY A 86 14.10 -16.36 16.44
N ARG A 87 14.87 -15.30 16.77
CA ARG A 87 15.29 -14.94 18.13
C ARG A 87 14.41 -13.86 18.76
N ALA A 88 13.37 -13.38 18.05
CA ALA A 88 12.47 -12.37 18.60
C ALA A 88 11.62 -13.00 19.74
N ARG A 89 11.67 -12.40 20.92
CA ARG A 89 10.82 -12.86 22.02
C ARG A 89 9.37 -12.53 21.72
N TRP A 90 8.54 -13.52 21.51
CA TRP A 90 7.10 -13.43 21.23
C TRP A 90 6.34 -12.49 22.17
N ARG A 91 6.80 -12.36 23.44
CA ARG A 91 6.22 -11.42 24.41
C ARG A 91 6.19 -9.97 23.93
N HIS A 92 7.10 -9.57 23.04
CA HIS A 92 7.14 -8.20 22.47
C HIS A 92 6.23 -8.03 21.26
N LEU A 93 5.79 -9.12 20.64
CA LEU A 93 4.90 -9.10 19.48
C LEU A 93 3.41 -9.18 19.88
N LYS A 94 3.10 -9.63 21.10
CA LYS A 94 1.72 -9.81 21.59
C LYS A 94 0.85 -8.55 21.45
N PRO A 95 1.27 -7.32 21.85
CA PRO A 95 0.47 -6.12 21.66
C PRO A 95 0.23 -5.79 20.18
N ALA A 96 1.22 -6.06 19.32
CA ALA A 96 1.09 -5.84 17.88
C ALA A 96 0.08 -6.82 17.27
N LEU A 97 0.11 -8.07 17.70
CA LEU A 97 -0.85 -9.08 17.25
C LEU A 97 -2.29 -8.72 17.67
N ILE A 98 -2.48 -8.25 18.90
CA ILE A 98 -3.80 -7.79 19.36
C ILE A 98 -4.27 -6.60 18.51
N LEU A 99 -3.39 -5.62 18.26
CA LEU A 99 -3.71 -4.47 17.42
C LEU A 99 -4.06 -4.89 16.00
N LEU A 100 -3.30 -5.82 15.43
CA LEU A 100 -3.54 -6.40 14.11
C LEU A 100 -4.92 -7.07 14.04
N LEU A 101 -5.27 -7.89 15.02
CA LEU A 101 -6.56 -8.59 15.09
C LEU A 101 -7.72 -7.60 15.22
N VAL A 102 -7.60 -6.59 16.09
CA VAL A 102 -8.63 -5.55 16.27
C VAL A 102 -8.78 -4.74 14.98
N ALA A 103 -7.67 -4.27 14.38
CA ALA A 103 -7.71 -3.50 13.15
C ALA A 103 -8.30 -4.32 11.98
N THR A 104 -7.92 -5.61 11.87
CA THR A 104 -8.49 -6.51 10.87
C THR A 104 -9.99 -6.71 11.09
N GLY A 105 -10.42 -6.93 12.32
CA GLY A 105 -11.84 -7.08 12.67
C GLY A 105 -12.67 -5.83 12.33
N LEU A 106 -12.16 -4.65 12.68
CA LEU A 106 -12.81 -3.37 12.35
C LEU A 106 -12.87 -3.13 10.84
N ALA A 107 -11.77 -3.38 10.13
CA ALA A 107 -11.72 -3.23 8.68
C ALA A 107 -12.66 -4.22 7.99
N LEU A 108 -12.70 -5.49 8.43
CA LEU A 108 -13.60 -6.50 7.92
C LEU A 108 -15.07 -6.10 8.14
N ALA A 109 -15.39 -5.59 9.33
CA ALA A 109 -16.74 -5.10 9.64
C ALA A 109 -17.14 -3.91 8.73
N ALA A 110 -16.20 -3.02 8.40
CA ALA A 110 -16.46 -1.85 7.57
C ALA A 110 -16.61 -2.17 6.07
N VAL A 111 -15.95 -3.23 5.57
CA VAL A 111 -16.01 -3.61 4.13
C VAL A 111 -17.03 -4.70 3.82
N THR A 112 -17.74 -5.19 4.83
CA THR A 112 -18.78 -6.23 4.68
C THR A 112 -20.16 -5.59 4.75
N ASP A 113 -21.07 -6.02 3.85
CA ASP A 113 -22.47 -5.64 3.93
C ASP A 113 -23.15 -6.42 5.06
N TRP A 114 -23.96 -5.73 5.86
CA TRP A 114 -24.63 -6.32 7.01
C TRP A 114 -26.14 -6.33 6.80
N THR A 115 -26.78 -7.48 6.99
CA THR A 115 -28.22 -7.58 7.05
C THR A 115 -28.66 -7.82 8.50
N ILE A 116 -29.39 -6.86 9.06
CA ILE A 116 -29.94 -6.93 10.43
C ILE A 116 -31.45 -6.87 10.33
N GLY A 117 -32.10 -7.99 10.59
CA GLY A 117 -33.54 -8.14 10.38
C GLY A 117 -33.89 -7.99 8.89
N THR A 118 -34.75 -7.02 8.56
CA THR A 118 -35.16 -6.72 7.17
C THR A 118 -34.32 -5.61 6.49
N ARG A 119 -33.32 -5.06 7.17
CA ARG A 119 -32.53 -3.94 6.66
C ARG A 119 -31.13 -4.40 6.25
N THR A 120 -30.72 -4.02 5.04
CA THR A 120 -29.35 -4.23 4.56
C THR A 120 -28.57 -2.92 4.65
N TYR A 121 -27.45 -2.97 5.34
CA TYR A 121 -26.48 -1.88 5.46
C TYR A 121 -25.33 -2.17 4.50
N LEU A 122 -25.24 -1.37 3.45
CA LEU A 122 -24.17 -1.49 2.46
C LEU A 122 -22.89 -0.91 3.04
N SER A 123 -21.78 -1.57 2.74
CA SER A 123 -20.46 -1.05 3.09
C SER A 123 -20.19 0.26 2.35
N VAL A 124 -19.42 1.16 2.96
CA VAL A 124 -19.04 2.47 2.39
C VAL A 124 -18.33 2.32 1.03
N THR A 125 -17.85 1.15 0.73
CA THR A 125 -17.02 0.81 -0.43
C THR A 125 -17.80 0.36 -1.66
N ALA A 126 -19.14 0.25 -1.57
CA ALA A 126 -19.99 -0.35 -2.61
C ALA A 126 -19.85 0.34 -3.99
N TRP A 127 -19.62 1.65 -4.05
CA TRP A 127 -19.63 2.42 -5.30
C TRP A 127 -18.43 2.17 -6.21
N ASP A 128 -17.22 2.13 -5.68
CA ASP A 128 -16.01 1.98 -6.48
C ASP A 128 -15.53 0.51 -6.63
N TYR A 129 -16.06 -0.39 -5.83
CA TYR A 129 -15.62 -1.78 -5.83
C TYR A 129 -15.93 -2.52 -7.13
N ALA A 130 -17.04 -2.23 -7.80
CA ALA A 130 -17.34 -2.82 -9.10
C ALA A 130 -16.21 -2.54 -10.11
N LYS A 131 -15.72 -1.30 -10.16
CA LYS A 131 -14.57 -0.90 -10.99
C LYS A 131 -13.27 -1.61 -10.54
N HIS A 132 -13.00 -1.63 -9.25
CA HIS A 132 -11.79 -2.27 -8.70
C HIS A 132 -11.76 -3.77 -9.01
N VAL A 133 -12.87 -4.45 -8.85
CA VAL A 133 -13.02 -5.88 -9.18
C VAL A 133 -12.85 -6.13 -10.66
N ALA A 134 -13.49 -5.32 -11.52
CA ALA A 134 -13.41 -5.46 -12.97
C ALA A 134 -11.95 -5.27 -13.47
N VAL A 135 -11.23 -4.26 -12.98
CA VAL A 135 -9.82 -4.03 -13.33
C VAL A 135 -8.94 -5.18 -12.82
N THR A 136 -9.15 -5.66 -11.59
CA THR A 136 -8.41 -6.79 -11.02
C THR A 136 -8.57 -8.05 -11.86
N HIS A 137 -9.81 -8.37 -12.23
CA HIS A 137 -10.13 -9.54 -13.03
C HIS A 137 -9.54 -9.44 -14.45
N ALA A 138 -9.66 -8.27 -15.09
CA ALA A 138 -9.08 -8.02 -16.41
C ALA A 138 -7.55 -8.21 -16.41
N LEU A 139 -6.86 -7.80 -15.35
CA LEU A 139 -5.42 -8.05 -15.20
C LEU A 139 -5.09 -9.54 -15.05
N GLY A 140 -5.99 -10.33 -14.49
CA GLY A 140 -5.84 -11.78 -14.36
C GLY A 140 -6.06 -12.53 -15.66
N ALA A 141 -6.96 -12.05 -16.51
CA ALA A 141 -7.33 -12.67 -17.77
C ALA A 141 -6.45 -12.23 -18.95
N ASP A 142 -5.97 -10.98 -18.90
CA ASP A 142 -5.27 -10.33 -20.00
C ASP A 142 -3.78 -10.08 -19.69
N ARG A 143 -3.11 -9.50 -20.67
CA ARG A 143 -1.74 -8.97 -20.54
C ARG A 143 -1.75 -7.57 -19.96
N VAL A 144 -0.59 -7.08 -19.56
CA VAL A 144 -0.40 -5.71 -19.09
C VAL A 144 0.06 -4.81 -20.26
N PRO A 145 -0.62 -3.67 -20.56
CA PRO A 145 -1.83 -3.16 -19.91
C PRO A 145 -3.06 -4.03 -20.23
N PRO A 146 -4.02 -4.18 -19.31
CA PRO A 146 -5.24 -4.92 -19.56
C PRO A 146 -6.16 -4.15 -20.51
N LEU A 147 -7.13 -4.82 -21.09
CA LEU A 147 -8.22 -4.17 -21.79
C LEU A 147 -9.13 -3.44 -20.81
N ASN A 148 -9.72 -2.32 -21.24
CA ASN A 148 -10.61 -1.54 -20.40
C ASN A 148 -11.95 -2.30 -20.20
N PRO A 149 -12.24 -2.81 -19.00
CA PRO A 149 -13.45 -3.60 -18.76
C PRO A 149 -14.75 -2.77 -18.79
N SER A 150 -14.63 -1.44 -18.75
CA SER A 150 -15.77 -0.51 -18.76
C SER A 150 -16.06 0.04 -20.16
N PHE A 151 -15.38 -0.43 -21.20
CA PHE A 151 -15.59 0.04 -22.55
C PHE A 151 -16.66 -0.76 -23.29
N ALA A 152 -17.23 -0.16 -24.35
CA ALA A 152 -18.30 -0.78 -25.12
C ALA A 152 -17.87 -2.15 -25.69
N PRO A 153 -18.75 -3.17 -25.67
CA PRO A 153 -18.45 -4.48 -26.24
C PRO A 153 -17.98 -4.37 -27.69
N GLY A 154 -16.95 -5.16 -28.04
CA GLY A 154 -16.35 -5.15 -29.38
C GLY A 154 -15.23 -4.15 -29.62
N HIS A 155 -14.99 -3.22 -28.69
CA HIS A 155 -13.88 -2.25 -28.76
C HIS A 155 -12.78 -2.61 -27.75
N ALA A 156 -11.71 -3.23 -28.23
CA ALA A 156 -10.55 -3.62 -27.44
C ALA A 156 -9.59 -2.42 -27.25
N ILE A 157 -9.86 -1.58 -26.25
CA ILE A 157 -9.01 -0.42 -25.94
C ILE A 157 -8.20 -0.72 -24.66
N PRO A 158 -6.87 -0.49 -24.68
CA PRO A 158 -6.06 -0.63 -23.46
C PRO A 158 -6.54 0.29 -22.35
N LEU A 159 -6.46 -0.19 -21.11
CA LEU A 159 -6.81 0.60 -19.92
C LEU A 159 -5.72 1.65 -19.66
N PHE A 160 -6.01 2.91 -19.91
CA PHE A 160 -5.19 4.06 -19.51
C PHE A 160 -5.56 4.49 -18.09
N TYR A 161 -5.10 3.74 -17.10
CA TYR A 161 -5.39 3.95 -15.70
C TYR A 161 -4.20 3.56 -14.82
N TYR A 162 -4.17 4.01 -13.57
CA TYR A 162 -3.18 3.60 -12.59
C TYR A 162 -3.58 2.25 -11.96
N TYR A 163 -3.13 1.16 -12.52
CA TYR A 163 -3.55 -0.20 -12.16
C TYR A 163 -2.54 -0.99 -11.30
N PHE A 164 -1.45 -0.40 -10.87
CA PHE A 164 -0.39 -1.13 -10.16
C PHE A 164 -0.86 -1.74 -8.83
N TRP A 165 -1.72 -1.06 -8.10
CA TRP A 165 -2.30 -1.62 -6.88
C TRP A 165 -3.15 -2.87 -7.19
N PHE A 166 -3.90 -2.86 -8.27
CA PHE A 166 -4.78 -3.96 -8.67
C PHE A 166 -4.00 -5.21 -9.12
N LEU A 167 -2.73 -5.08 -9.52
CA LEU A 167 -1.84 -6.22 -9.80
C LEU A 167 -1.64 -7.09 -8.55
N THR A 168 -1.63 -6.50 -7.36
CA THR A 168 -1.52 -7.28 -6.11
C THR A 168 -2.75 -8.14 -5.86
N SER A 169 -3.94 -7.58 -6.09
CA SER A 169 -5.21 -8.32 -5.96
C SER A 169 -5.33 -9.40 -7.04
N SER A 170 -4.95 -9.09 -8.28
CA SER A 170 -4.93 -10.05 -9.38
C SER A 170 -3.95 -11.21 -9.11
N ALA A 171 -2.77 -10.93 -8.55
CA ALA A 171 -1.83 -11.98 -8.17
C ALA A 171 -2.43 -12.93 -7.12
N VAL A 172 -3.17 -12.40 -6.12
CA VAL A 172 -3.86 -13.23 -5.12
C VAL A 172 -4.96 -14.06 -5.76
N GLU A 173 -5.76 -13.50 -6.68
CA GLU A 173 -6.79 -14.22 -7.44
C GLU A 173 -6.18 -15.40 -8.21
N ILE A 174 -5.14 -15.17 -9.02
CA ILE A 174 -4.48 -16.19 -9.84
C ILE A 174 -3.84 -17.28 -8.98
N ILE A 175 -3.06 -16.89 -7.97
CA ILE A 175 -2.31 -17.82 -7.12
C ILE A 175 -3.25 -18.69 -6.28
N SER A 176 -4.42 -18.16 -5.89
CA SER A 176 -5.43 -18.92 -5.18
C SER A 176 -6.12 -20.01 -6.01
N ARG A 177 -5.93 -20.03 -7.33
CA ARG A 177 -6.55 -20.98 -8.26
C ARG A 177 -8.08 -21.07 -8.11
N GLY A 178 -8.76 -19.92 -7.98
CA GLY A 178 -10.21 -19.84 -7.87
C GLY A 178 -10.79 -19.93 -6.45
N TRP A 179 -9.97 -20.16 -5.41
CA TRP A 179 -10.43 -20.12 -4.02
C TRP A 179 -10.77 -18.70 -3.55
N VAL A 180 -10.12 -17.70 -4.13
CA VAL A 180 -10.36 -16.30 -3.87
C VAL A 180 -10.73 -15.63 -5.20
N SER A 181 -11.96 -15.13 -5.31
CA SER A 181 -12.38 -14.36 -6.49
C SER A 181 -11.76 -12.97 -6.48
N ALA A 182 -11.78 -12.26 -7.63
CA ALA A 182 -11.33 -10.88 -7.72
C ALA A 182 -11.96 -9.97 -6.66
N ARG A 183 -13.28 -10.14 -6.37
CA ARG A 183 -13.99 -9.40 -5.31
C ARG A 183 -13.36 -9.64 -3.94
N HIS A 184 -13.11 -10.89 -3.57
CA HIS A 184 -12.53 -11.23 -2.28
C HIS A 184 -11.06 -10.80 -2.19
N ALA A 185 -10.31 -10.90 -3.30
CA ALA A 185 -8.92 -10.42 -3.38
C ALA A 185 -8.82 -8.91 -3.20
N VAL A 186 -9.68 -8.13 -3.84
CA VAL A 186 -9.78 -6.68 -3.65
C VAL A 186 -10.11 -6.35 -2.21
N THR A 187 -11.13 -6.98 -1.62
CA THR A 187 -11.52 -6.75 -0.22
C THR A 187 -10.39 -7.07 0.75
N ALA A 188 -9.72 -8.20 0.57
CA ALA A 188 -8.54 -8.58 1.36
C ALA A 188 -7.39 -7.58 1.18
N GLY A 189 -7.17 -7.09 -0.06
CA GLY A 189 -6.17 -6.07 -0.39
C GLY A 189 -6.43 -4.74 0.30
N VAL A 190 -7.69 -4.33 0.41
CA VAL A 190 -8.10 -3.13 1.15
C VAL A 190 -7.77 -3.25 2.64
N ILE A 191 -8.10 -4.39 3.26
CA ILE A 191 -7.75 -4.65 4.67
C ILE A 191 -6.23 -4.63 4.85
N TYR A 192 -5.50 -5.32 3.97
CA TYR A 192 -4.03 -5.36 4.01
C TYR A 192 -3.42 -3.96 3.85
N ASN A 193 -4.01 -3.11 3.00
CA ASN A 193 -3.58 -1.73 2.81
C ASN A 193 -3.84 -0.86 4.05
N ALA A 194 -4.99 -1.01 4.72
CA ALA A 194 -5.29 -0.33 5.98
C ALA A 194 -4.26 -0.71 7.07
N LEU A 195 -3.83 -1.97 7.10
CA LEU A 195 -2.76 -2.44 8.00
C LEU A 195 -1.38 -1.86 7.62
N SER A 196 -1.12 -1.62 6.33
CA SER A 196 0.10 -0.95 5.88
C SER A 196 0.12 0.52 6.31
N LEU A 197 -1.02 1.22 6.25
CA LEU A 197 -1.17 2.57 6.78
C LEU A 197 -0.92 2.60 8.30
N LEU A 198 -1.53 1.68 9.05
CA LEU A 198 -1.30 1.57 10.49
C LEU A 198 0.19 1.32 10.81
N ALA A 199 0.84 0.44 10.06
CA ALA A 199 2.27 0.17 10.23
C ALA A 199 3.13 1.41 9.96
N ALA A 200 2.81 2.21 8.93
CA ALA A 200 3.48 3.47 8.64
C ALA A 200 3.31 4.49 9.77
N MET A 201 2.11 4.59 10.36
CA MET A 201 1.87 5.45 11.52
C MET A 201 2.66 4.99 12.76
N VAL A 202 2.79 3.68 12.97
CA VAL A 202 3.66 3.14 14.04
C VAL A 202 5.13 3.50 13.80
N VAL A 203 5.63 3.39 12.56
CA VAL A 203 6.99 3.79 12.20
C VAL A 203 7.19 5.29 12.46
N SER A 204 6.24 6.13 12.03
CA SER A 204 6.28 7.58 12.26
C SER A 204 6.30 7.94 13.73
N ALA A 205 5.44 7.30 14.55
CA ALA A 205 5.44 7.51 15.99
C ALA A 205 6.76 7.09 16.64
N TRP A 206 7.44 6.10 16.08
CA TRP A 206 8.75 5.66 16.55
C TRP A 206 9.86 6.65 16.23
N ILE A 207 9.76 7.32 15.09
CA ILE A 207 10.72 8.34 14.64
C ILE A 207 10.50 9.64 15.42
N LEU A 208 9.26 10.10 15.48
CA LEU A 208 8.90 11.38 16.11
C LEU A 208 9.12 11.37 17.63
N PHE A 209 8.96 10.23 18.29
CA PHE A 209 9.07 10.13 19.74
C PHE A 209 10.16 9.14 20.16
N PRO A 210 11.45 9.49 19.95
CA PRO A 210 12.56 8.67 20.40
C PRO A 210 12.55 8.55 21.94
N GLY A 211 12.78 7.36 22.48
CA GLY A 211 12.81 7.18 23.93
C GLY A 211 12.91 5.71 24.33
N PRO A 212 13.04 5.40 25.62
CA PRO A 212 13.28 4.05 26.10
C PRO A 212 12.12 3.09 25.77
N ARG A 213 12.43 1.80 25.59
CA ARG A 213 11.49 0.73 25.20
C ARG A 213 10.21 0.64 26.05
N ARG A 214 10.23 1.13 27.32
CA ARG A 214 9.05 1.17 28.19
C ARG A 214 7.90 2.03 27.65
N ARG A 215 8.17 2.97 26.71
CA ARG A 215 7.16 3.84 26.07
C ARG A 215 6.53 3.25 24.79
N ASN A 216 6.76 1.99 24.43
CA ASN A 216 6.22 1.41 23.20
C ASN A 216 4.68 1.46 23.14
N ARG A 217 3.99 1.31 24.27
CA ARG A 217 2.51 1.44 24.33
C ARG A 217 2.05 2.85 23.95
N SER A 218 2.70 3.88 24.51
CA SER A 218 2.37 5.27 24.18
C SER A 218 2.53 5.57 22.68
N ARG A 219 3.55 5.00 22.02
CA ARG A 219 3.76 5.18 20.57
C ARG A 219 2.67 4.54 19.74
N VAL A 220 2.16 3.38 20.14
CA VAL A 220 1.02 2.74 19.47
C VAL A 220 -0.24 3.59 19.64
N TYR A 221 -0.51 4.12 20.84
CA TYR A 221 -1.65 5.02 21.06
C TYR A 221 -1.50 6.33 20.27
N MET A 222 -0.28 6.86 20.16
CA MET A 222 -0.01 8.03 19.33
C MET A 222 -0.20 7.74 17.84
N ALA A 223 0.22 6.56 17.36
CA ALA A 223 -0.03 6.14 15.99
C ALA A 223 -1.53 6.03 15.69
N LEU A 224 -2.31 5.48 16.62
CA LEU A 224 -3.77 5.43 16.52
C LEU A 224 -4.37 6.83 16.55
N GLY A 225 -3.87 7.73 17.41
CA GLY A 225 -4.27 9.13 17.43
C GLY A 225 -4.01 9.84 16.11
N LEU A 226 -2.84 9.62 15.50
CA LEU A 226 -2.50 10.19 14.19
C LEU A 226 -3.43 9.69 13.07
N LEU A 227 -3.90 8.45 13.13
CA LEU A 227 -4.89 7.92 12.20
C LEU A 227 -6.26 8.62 12.31
N MET A 228 -6.58 9.13 13.49
CA MET A 228 -7.85 9.83 13.74
C MET A 228 -7.77 11.32 13.40
N VAL A 229 -6.60 11.85 13.08
CA VAL A 229 -6.45 13.24 12.63
C VAL A 229 -6.97 13.36 11.21
N SER A 230 -8.13 13.98 11.06
CA SER A 230 -8.80 14.24 9.78
C SER A 230 -8.83 15.73 9.41
N GLY A 231 -7.84 16.49 9.87
CA GLY A 231 -7.79 17.92 9.66
C GLY A 231 -8.79 18.70 10.53
N LEU A 232 -9.28 19.82 10.01
CA LEU A 232 -10.25 20.68 10.74
C LEU A 232 -11.64 20.05 10.90
N ASP A 233 -11.92 18.94 10.22
CA ASP A 233 -13.18 18.21 10.31
C ASP A 233 -13.44 17.59 11.70
N LEU A 234 -12.39 17.46 12.50
CA LEU A 234 -12.51 17.02 13.90
C LEU A 234 -13.40 17.96 14.72
N ILE A 235 -13.33 19.26 14.44
CA ILE A 235 -14.10 20.29 15.19
C ILE A 235 -15.62 20.11 14.97
N PRO A 236 -16.16 20.11 13.74
CA PRO A 236 -17.59 19.87 13.50
C PRO A 236 -18.01 18.46 13.92
N PHE A 237 -17.13 17.47 13.83
CA PHE A 237 -17.40 16.14 14.35
C PHE A 237 -17.66 16.18 15.85
N LEU A 238 -16.78 16.81 16.64
CA LEU A 238 -16.94 16.95 18.09
C LEU A 238 -18.21 17.73 18.44
N ILE A 239 -18.50 18.83 17.75
CA ILE A 239 -19.72 19.62 17.95
C ILE A 239 -20.95 18.76 17.69
N THR A 240 -20.97 18.02 16.57
CA THR A 240 -22.07 17.13 16.21
C THR A 240 -22.23 15.99 17.20
N LEU A 241 -21.12 15.41 17.66
CA LEU A 241 -21.09 14.35 18.68
C LEU A 241 -21.72 14.84 19.99
N VAL A 242 -21.27 15.99 20.49
CA VAL A 242 -21.79 16.59 21.73
C VAL A 242 -23.30 16.88 21.58
N ARG A 243 -23.71 17.51 20.47
CA ARG A 243 -25.11 17.76 20.18
C ARG A 243 -25.96 16.50 20.20
N ARG A 244 -25.51 15.41 19.54
CA ARG A 244 -26.20 14.12 19.48
C ARG A 244 -26.23 13.40 20.82
N LEU A 245 -25.17 13.55 21.64
CA LEU A 245 -25.14 13.08 23.01
C LEU A 245 -26.24 13.76 23.84
N VAL A 246 -26.34 15.08 23.75
CA VAL A 246 -27.34 15.88 24.46
C VAL A 246 -28.78 15.55 24.00
N GLU A 247 -28.96 15.31 22.69
CA GLU A 247 -30.26 14.90 22.13
C GLU A 247 -30.61 13.42 22.38
N GLY A 248 -29.75 12.62 23.03
CA GLY A 248 -29.96 11.18 23.24
C GLY A 248 -29.97 10.33 21.95
N LYS A 249 -29.47 10.88 20.84
CA LYS A 249 -29.54 10.28 19.49
C LYS A 249 -28.21 9.64 19.04
N LEU A 250 -27.40 9.14 19.95
CA LEU A 250 -26.04 8.66 19.66
C LEU A 250 -26.02 7.47 18.69
N PHE A 251 -27.04 6.65 18.69
CA PHE A 251 -27.11 5.39 17.93
C PHE A 251 -28.12 5.42 16.77
N VAL A 252 -28.45 6.60 16.26
CA VAL A 252 -29.31 6.68 15.07
C VAL A 252 -28.48 6.33 13.83
N ALA A 253 -28.89 5.30 13.10
CA ALA A 253 -28.24 4.87 11.86
C ALA A 253 -28.04 6.06 10.89
N GLY A 254 -26.83 6.19 10.31
CA GLY A 254 -26.51 7.23 9.33
C GLY A 254 -25.93 8.52 9.90
N TRP A 255 -25.62 8.60 11.19
CA TRP A 255 -25.02 9.81 11.76
C TRP A 255 -23.49 9.83 11.81
N LEU A 256 -22.84 8.69 11.54
CA LEU A 256 -21.40 8.69 11.27
C LEU A 256 -21.20 9.01 9.79
N PRO A 257 -21.15 10.28 9.41
CA PRO A 257 -20.92 10.63 8.02
C PRO A 257 -19.49 10.20 7.69
N GLY A 258 -19.35 9.45 6.62
CA GLY A 258 -18.05 9.10 6.07
C GLY A 258 -17.27 10.35 5.63
N SER A 259 -17.94 11.48 5.52
CA SER A 259 -17.38 12.79 5.20
C SER A 259 -18.15 13.88 5.95
N LEU A 260 -17.46 14.58 6.83
CA LEU A 260 -17.89 15.86 7.38
C LEU A 260 -17.17 16.97 6.60
N GLY A 261 -17.61 17.22 5.36
CA GLY A 261 -17.05 18.32 4.57
C GLY A 261 -17.66 19.65 5.00
N TRP A 262 -16.91 20.51 5.63
CA TRP A 262 -17.31 21.89 5.94
C TRP A 262 -17.58 22.73 4.69
N TRP A 263 -16.91 22.37 3.61
CA TRP A 263 -16.83 23.12 2.36
C TRP A 263 -17.55 22.42 1.21
N ASN A 264 -18.43 21.49 1.50
CA ASN A 264 -19.00 20.58 0.49
C ASN A 264 -17.94 19.74 -0.27
N GLU A 265 -16.72 19.66 0.29
CA GLU A 265 -15.68 18.78 -0.19
C GLU A 265 -15.60 17.53 0.67
N GLN A 266 -15.44 16.39 0.02
CA GLN A 266 -15.33 15.10 0.70
C GLN A 266 -13.92 14.93 1.27
N VAL A 267 -13.60 15.60 2.37
CA VAL A 267 -12.37 15.30 3.13
C VAL A 267 -12.65 14.11 4.03
N THR A 268 -12.29 12.94 3.55
CA THR A 268 -12.45 11.69 4.29
C THR A 268 -11.31 11.51 5.30
N ASN A 269 -11.63 10.92 6.47
CA ASN A 269 -10.59 10.50 7.42
C ASN A 269 -9.73 9.38 6.83
N TRP A 270 -8.51 9.19 7.36
CA TRP A 270 -7.57 8.17 6.87
C TRP A 270 -8.12 6.75 6.81
N PRO A 271 -8.88 6.25 7.82
CA PRO A 271 -9.54 4.95 7.75
C PRO A 271 -10.52 4.84 6.59
N ALA A 272 -11.39 5.84 6.39
CA ALA A 272 -12.35 5.85 5.28
C ALA A 272 -11.64 5.92 3.92
N THR A 273 -10.60 6.76 3.80
CA THR A 273 -9.79 6.86 2.58
C THR A 273 -9.09 5.53 2.26
N ALA A 274 -8.55 4.84 3.26
CA ALA A 274 -7.92 3.54 3.07
C ALA A 274 -8.89 2.47 2.56
N LEU A 275 -10.16 2.56 2.94
CA LEU A 275 -11.21 1.65 2.50
C LEU A 275 -11.78 2.02 1.13
N TRP A 276 -11.95 3.30 0.85
CA TRP A 276 -12.60 3.77 -0.38
C TRP A 276 -11.65 3.83 -1.58
N VAL A 277 -10.46 4.43 -1.40
CA VAL A 277 -9.46 4.61 -2.48
C VAL A 277 -8.11 3.98 -2.09
N PRO A 278 -8.07 2.64 -1.95
CA PRO A 278 -6.92 1.94 -1.39
C PRO A 278 -5.62 2.19 -2.18
N HIS A 279 -5.70 2.35 -3.49
CA HIS A 279 -4.55 2.62 -4.34
C HIS A 279 -3.91 3.99 -4.07
N HIS A 280 -4.69 5.02 -3.76
CA HIS A 280 -4.16 6.31 -3.34
C HIS A 280 -3.54 6.23 -1.94
N THR A 281 -4.20 5.51 -1.01
CA THR A 281 -3.65 5.32 0.33
C THR A 281 -2.35 4.51 0.30
N ALA A 282 -2.27 3.46 -0.53
CA ALA A 282 -1.04 2.69 -0.71
C ALA A 282 0.11 3.58 -1.22
N ALA A 283 -0.16 4.41 -2.24
CA ALA A 283 0.81 5.36 -2.77
C ALA A 283 1.23 6.39 -1.73
N PHE A 284 0.28 6.90 -0.92
CA PHE A 284 0.57 7.82 0.18
C PHE A 284 1.46 7.19 1.26
N VAL A 285 1.19 5.96 1.67
CA VAL A 285 2.02 5.24 2.64
C VAL A 285 3.46 5.12 2.15
N VAL A 286 3.64 4.80 0.88
CA VAL A 286 4.98 4.73 0.26
C VAL A 286 5.67 6.09 0.28
N LEU A 287 4.98 7.15 -0.17
CA LEU A 287 5.50 8.53 -0.14
C LEU A 287 5.92 8.95 1.27
N TRP A 288 5.04 8.71 2.23
CA TRP A 288 5.24 9.08 3.63
C TRP A 288 6.47 8.40 4.25
N LEU A 289 6.62 7.11 4.00
CA LEU A 289 7.79 6.37 4.49
C LEU A 289 9.08 6.73 3.75
N LEU A 290 9.02 7.01 2.44
CA LEU A 290 10.18 7.52 1.69
C LEU A 290 10.64 8.88 2.22
N PHE A 291 9.70 9.76 2.57
CA PHE A 291 10.01 11.04 3.20
C PHE A 291 10.75 10.87 4.53
N TRP A 292 10.25 9.99 5.41
CA TRP A 292 10.95 9.69 6.67
C TRP A 292 12.30 9.02 6.46
N ASP A 293 12.42 8.10 5.48
CA ASP A 293 13.70 7.48 5.15
C ASP A 293 14.72 8.52 4.67
N ALA A 294 14.29 9.47 3.83
CA ALA A 294 15.11 10.58 3.37
C ALA A 294 15.55 11.49 4.53
N ALA A 295 14.62 11.81 5.45
CA ALA A 295 14.89 12.67 6.61
C ALA A 295 15.86 12.04 7.62
N MET A 296 15.93 10.69 7.65
CA MET A 296 16.80 9.93 8.54
C MET A 296 18.07 9.39 7.86
N GLU A 297 18.39 9.92 6.71
CA GLU A 297 19.48 9.41 5.89
C GLU A 297 20.81 9.40 6.62
N ALA A 298 21.44 8.22 6.70
CA ALA A 298 22.75 8.06 7.30
C ALA A 298 23.88 8.38 6.31
N ASP A 299 24.98 8.95 6.82
CA ASP A 299 26.21 9.21 6.05
C ASP A 299 26.92 7.91 5.67
N ALA A 300 26.58 7.34 4.52
CA ALA A 300 27.25 6.18 3.95
C ALA A 300 27.81 6.50 2.55
N PRO A 301 28.92 5.88 2.12
CA PRO A 301 29.45 6.10 0.78
C PRO A 301 28.50 5.61 -0.31
N LEU A 302 28.42 6.32 -1.44
CA LEU A 302 27.49 6.09 -2.54
C LEU A 302 27.44 4.63 -3.03
N ARG A 303 28.62 3.98 -3.14
CA ARG A 303 28.71 2.58 -3.59
C ARG A 303 27.93 1.61 -2.69
N GLN A 304 27.84 1.88 -1.40
CA GLN A 304 27.07 1.05 -0.46
C GLN A 304 25.58 1.39 -0.46
N ARG A 305 25.19 2.48 -1.12
CA ARG A 305 23.81 3.01 -1.14
C ARG A 305 23.04 2.65 -2.41
N TRP A 306 23.67 2.08 -3.42
CA TRP A 306 23.00 1.67 -4.67
C TRP A 306 21.74 0.83 -4.45
N PRO A 307 21.71 -0.15 -3.52
CA PRO A 307 20.49 -0.89 -3.27
C PRO A 307 19.35 0.01 -2.77
N LEU A 308 19.66 1.02 -1.95
CA LEU A 308 18.69 2.00 -1.45
C LEU A 308 18.22 2.95 -2.56
N VAL A 309 19.11 3.38 -3.44
CA VAL A 309 18.76 4.22 -4.61
C VAL A 309 17.81 3.48 -5.54
N LEU A 310 18.09 2.20 -5.86
CA LEU A 310 17.21 1.36 -6.67
C LEU A 310 15.86 1.13 -5.98
N PHE A 311 15.86 0.88 -4.68
CA PHE A 311 14.65 0.74 -3.89
C PHE A 311 13.78 1.99 -4.00
N ARG A 312 14.36 3.19 -3.80
CA ARG A 312 13.67 4.48 -3.91
C ARG A 312 13.11 4.70 -5.32
N ALA A 313 13.90 4.41 -6.35
CA ALA A 313 13.46 4.50 -7.74
C ALA A 313 12.24 3.63 -8.02
N PHE A 314 12.29 2.35 -7.66
CA PHE A 314 11.19 1.42 -7.88
C PHE A 314 9.96 1.73 -7.01
N ALA A 315 10.17 2.27 -5.81
CA ALA A 315 9.10 2.76 -4.97
C ALA A 315 8.38 3.97 -5.62
N LEU A 316 9.12 4.91 -6.21
CA LEU A 316 8.55 6.03 -6.97
C LEU A 316 7.78 5.55 -8.20
N VAL A 317 8.30 4.56 -8.96
CA VAL A 317 7.59 3.95 -10.10
C VAL A 317 6.29 3.29 -9.63
N SER A 318 6.34 2.48 -8.57
CA SER A 318 5.16 1.84 -8.00
C SER A 318 4.11 2.86 -7.57
N MET A 319 4.54 3.94 -6.93
CA MET A 319 3.68 5.02 -6.49
C MET A 319 2.99 5.72 -7.66
N LEU A 320 3.72 6.08 -8.73
CA LEU A 320 3.16 6.65 -9.96
C LEU A 320 2.15 5.70 -10.62
N GLY A 321 2.44 4.40 -10.63
CA GLY A 321 1.55 3.38 -11.17
C GLY A 321 0.31 3.12 -10.31
N MET A 322 0.33 3.47 -9.02
CA MET A 322 -0.81 3.42 -8.11
C MET A 322 -1.62 4.71 -8.08
N SER A 323 -0.97 5.87 -8.22
CA SER A 323 -1.61 7.19 -8.17
C SER A 323 -0.75 8.25 -8.87
N VAL A 324 -1.20 8.71 -10.01
CA VAL A 324 -0.51 9.80 -10.74
C VAL A 324 -0.48 11.08 -9.90
N TRP A 325 -1.54 11.40 -9.18
CA TRP A 325 -1.62 12.59 -8.33
C TRP A 325 -0.59 12.59 -7.21
N LEU A 326 -0.46 11.48 -6.50
CA LEU A 326 0.56 11.33 -5.47
C LEU A 326 1.96 11.21 -6.05
N GLY A 327 2.09 10.66 -7.26
CA GLY A 327 3.33 10.66 -8.00
C GLY A 327 3.80 12.06 -8.36
N LEU A 328 2.91 12.94 -8.80
CA LEU A 328 3.21 14.35 -9.05
C LEU A 328 3.56 15.10 -7.74
N LEU A 329 2.78 14.88 -6.69
CA LEU A 329 3.08 15.44 -5.36
C LEU A 329 4.45 15.00 -4.84
N ALA A 330 4.78 13.72 -5.00
CA ALA A 330 6.11 13.21 -4.65
C ALA A 330 7.21 13.86 -5.48
N GLY A 331 7.02 13.95 -6.80
CA GLY A 331 7.97 14.60 -7.70
C GLY A 331 8.26 16.04 -7.27
N THR A 332 7.24 16.83 -6.97
CA THR A 332 7.41 18.20 -6.49
C THR A 332 8.06 18.26 -5.11
N THR A 333 7.62 17.41 -4.16
CA THR A 333 8.19 17.36 -2.80
C THR A 333 9.68 17.00 -2.84
N PHE A 334 10.06 15.98 -3.61
CA PHE A 334 11.46 15.58 -3.71
C PHE A 334 12.29 16.56 -4.54
N ALA A 335 11.72 17.26 -5.52
CA ALA A 335 12.41 18.34 -6.21
C ALA A 335 12.74 19.50 -5.25
N VAL A 336 11.80 19.92 -4.43
CA VAL A 336 12.01 20.94 -3.39
C VAL A 336 13.05 20.44 -2.37
N TRP A 337 12.96 19.19 -1.93
CA TRP A 337 13.95 18.58 -1.04
C TRP A 337 15.36 18.60 -1.66
N ILE A 338 15.51 18.17 -2.90
CA ILE A 338 16.78 18.17 -3.63
C ILE A 338 17.36 19.59 -3.71
N MET A 339 16.53 20.60 -4.06
CA MET A 339 16.96 22.00 -4.08
C MET A 339 17.44 22.46 -2.69
N GLN A 340 16.70 22.14 -1.63
CA GLN A 340 17.10 22.48 -0.25
C GLN A 340 18.44 21.84 0.13
N GLN A 341 18.66 20.56 -0.21
CA GLN A 341 19.92 19.87 0.04
C GLN A 341 21.07 20.46 -0.78
N ALA A 342 20.81 20.87 -2.04
CA ALA A 342 21.79 21.55 -2.87
C ALA A 342 22.19 22.91 -2.26
N PHE A 343 21.24 23.71 -1.77
CA PHE A 343 21.52 24.96 -1.05
C PHE A 343 22.34 24.74 0.22
N ARG A 344 22.09 23.63 0.96
CA ARG A 344 22.90 23.23 2.12
C ARG A 344 24.24 22.61 1.76
N ARG A 345 24.55 22.50 0.47
CA ARG A 345 25.75 21.84 -0.07
C ARG A 345 25.89 20.34 0.28
N GLU A 346 24.78 19.69 0.58
CA GLU A 346 24.72 18.24 0.87
C GLU A 346 24.64 17.42 -0.43
N TRP A 347 25.64 17.57 -1.29
CA TRP A 347 25.67 17.01 -2.64
C TRP A 347 25.54 15.48 -2.70
N ARG A 348 25.80 14.78 -1.62
CA ARG A 348 25.63 13.31 -1.56
C ARG A 348 24.17 12.94 -1.66
N SER A 349 23.32 13.53 -0.83
CA SER A 349 21.88 13.30 -0.85
C SER A 349 21.27 13.71 -2.19
N VAL A 350 21.70 14.84 -2.75
CA VAL A 350 21.27 15.29 -4.09
C VAL A 350 21.53 14.22 -5.16
N LYS A 351 22.74 13.69 -5.22
CA LYS A 351 23.13 12.67 -6.23
C LYS A 351 22.28 11.40 -6.13
N ASP A 352 21.98 10.93 -4.93
CA ASP A 352 21.19 9.72 -4.73
C ASP A 352 19.74 9.90 -5.18
N TRP A 353 19.13 11.03 -4.86
CA TRP A 353 17.76 11.32 -5.25
C TRP A 353 17.63 11.64 -6.75
N VAL A 354 18.61 12.33 -7.33
CA VAL A 354 18.67 12.55 -8.79
C VAL A 354 18.84 11.21 -9.52
N ALA A 355 19.71 10.31 -9.02
CA ALA A 355 19.87 8.97 -9.59
C ALA A 355 18.58 8.15 -9.48
N ALA A 356 17.89 8.18 -8.33
CA ALA A 356 16.60 7.51 -8.16
C ALA A 356 15.53 8.07 -9.12
N GLY A 357 15.44 9.39 -9.25
CA GLY A 357 14.54 10.06 -10.19
C GLY A 357 14.83 9.71 -11.65
N TRP A 358 16.09 9.63 -12.04
CA TRP A 358 16.51 9.23 -13.39
C TRP A 358 16.08 7.78 -13.70
N VAL A 359 16.34 6.83 -12.79
CA VAL A 359 15.90 5.44 -12.97
C VAL A 359 14.37 5.37 -13.05
N CYS A 360 13.67 6.08 -12.17
CA CYS A 360 12.21 6.16 -12.19
C CYS A 360 11.68 6.68 -13.54
N TRP A 361 12.24 7.78 -14.05
CA TRP A 361 11.86 8.36 -15.35
C TRP A 361 12.07 7.37 -16.48
N ARG A 362 13.22 6.72 -16.54
CA ARG A 362 13.54 5.74 -17.57
C ARG A 362 12.55 4.59 -17.58
N GLU A 363 12.26 4.00 -16.42
CA GLU A 363 11.35 2.87 -16.28
C GLU A 363 9.90 3.28 -16.63
N PHE A 364 9.47 4.46 -16.18
CA PHE A 364 8.14 4.98 -16.48
C PHE A 364 7.97 5.27 -17.99
N SER A 365 8.97 5.82 -18.64
CA SER A 365 8.96 6.07 -20.08
C SER A 365 8.92 4.76 -20.88
N CYS A 366 9.70 3.75 -20.49
CA CYS A 366 9.67 2.43 -21.11
C CYS A 366 8.36 1.69 -20.90
N SER A 367 7.68 1.89 -19.77
CA SER A 367 6.39 1.22 -19.48
C SER A 367 5.23 1.74 -20.33
N ARG A 368 5.33 2.96 -20.87
CA ARG A 368 4.32 3.60 -21.72
C ARG A 368 4.49 3.33 -23.21
N LEU A 369 5.68 2.86 -23.65
CA LEU A 369 5.90 2.59 -25.07
C LEU A 369 5.11 1.35 -25.50
N PRO A 370 4.43 1.39 -26.69
CA PRO A 370 3.80 0.22 -27.27
C PRO A 370 4.83 -0.90 -27.43
N TRP A 371 4.40 -2.13 -27.30
CA TRP A 371 5.21 -3.36 -27.37
C TRP A 371 6.18 -3.42 -28.58
N THR A 372 5.88 -2.70 -29.67
CA THR A 372 6.66 -2.70 -30.89
C THR A 372 8.02 -2.01 -30.76
N SER A 373 8.22 -1.15 -29.76
CA SER A 373 9.47 -0.38 -29.62
C SER A 373 10.46 -0.92 -28.60
N CYS A 374 10.02 -1.80 -27.66
CA CYS A 374 10.86 -2.36 -26.60
C CYS A 374 11.01 -3.90 -26.67
N ALA A 375 10.31 -4.60 -27.54
CA ALA A 375 10.48 -6.02 -27.72
C ALA A 375 11.79 -6.30 -28.49
N PRO A 376 12.65 -7.23 -28.07
CA PRO A 376 13.72 -7.72 -28.94
C PRO A 376 13.04 -8.23 -30.20
N ARG A 377 13.47 -7.70 -31.36
CA ARG A 377 12.98 -8.12 -32.68
C ARG A 377 13.19 -9.61 -32.81
N GLY A 378 12.14 -10.40 -32.66
CA GLY A 378 12.22 -11.85 -32.80
C GLY A 378 11.14 -12.71 -32.13
N LEU A 379 10.37 -12.14 -31.19
CA LEU A 379 9.29 -12.90 -30.54
C LEU A 379 7.92 -12.41 -31.05
N LEU A 380 7.47 -12.98 -32.15
CA LEU A 380 6.08 -12.89 -32.60
C LEU A 380 5.19 -13.71 -31.62
N PRO A 381 4.05 -13.17 -31.19
CA PRO A 381 3.15 -13.91 -30.29
C PRO A 381 2.52 -15.08 -31.04
N GLY A 382 2.87 -16.29 -30.61
CA GLY A 382 2.14 -17.49 -30.99
C GLY A 382 0.68 -17.39 -30.53
N ARG A 383 -0.25 -17.67 -31.44
CA ARG A 383 -1.68 -17.88 -31.11
C ARG A 383 -1.78 -19.05 -30.14
N TRP A 384 -2.37 -18.80 -29.00
CA TRP A 384 -2.82 -19.87 -28.11
C TRP A 384 -4.23 -20.31 -28.56
N PRO A 385 -4.56 -21.61 -28.50
CA PRO A 385 -5.88 -22.13 -28.86
C PRO A 385 -6.95 -21.71 -27.86
#